data_750c9a9fe4d40a4977a3dc692cdc35d5
#
_entry.id   750c9a9fe4d40a4977a3dc692cdc35d5
#
_cell.length_a   1.000
_cell.length_b   1.000
_cell.length_c   1.000
_cell.angle_alpha   90.00
_cell.angle_beta   90.00
_cell.angle_gamma   90.00
#
_symmetry.space_group_name_H-M   'P 1'
#
loop_
_entity.id
_entity.type
_entity.pdbx_description
1 polymer ?
#
loop_
_entity_poly.entity_id
_entity_poly.type
_entity_poly.pdbx_seq_one_letter_code
_entity_poly.pdbx_strand_id
1 'polypeptide(L)'
;MPKQPRLPRLAIVLAILASASAAAAQDKGSVNPKPLPPLADPDAPTVPAKELFGRAATPAPGPARPYGSYAKGCFSGGEALPVDGATWQVMRLSRNRMWGTPHLVDFVERLAGKAPKVGWSGLLVGDMSQPRGGPMLTGHASHQLGLDADVWLTPMPGHRMSRLEREETSATDMVRSDRLDIDPQVWTPAHMRLIRLTAQQPEVARIFVNAAIKKALCREAGGDRGWLTKVRPMYGHNYHYHIRLACPAGAEACDDQAPPPGGDGCGDELAYWFSDAVLHPKPPKVKPKPKPPMTLAALPAACRSVLKAR
;
A
#
# COMPACT_ATOMS: atom_id res chain seq x y z
N MET A 1 0.44 -53.60 67.37
CA MET A 1 0.64 -52.32 66.70
C MET A 1 0.38 -52.50 65.22
N PRO A 2 -0.71 -52.01 64.67
CA PRO A 2 -1.03 -52.22 63.26
C PRO A 2 -0.36 -51.13 62.40
N LYS A 3 0.21 -51.54 61.24
CA LYS A 3 0.85 -50.67 60.25
C LYS A 3 -0.23 -49.89 59.44
N GLN A 4 -0.17 -48.59 59.38
CA GLN A 4 -1.02 -47.76 58.51
C GLN A 4 -0.58 -47.86 57.07
N PRO A 5 -1.52 -47.87 56.08
CA PRO A 5 -1.20 -47.83 54.67
C PRO A 5 -0.86 -46.42 54.21
N ARG A 6 0.23 -46.30 53.44
CA ARG A 6 0.64 -45.04 52.77
C ARG A 6 -0.22 -44.86 51.51
N LEU A 7 -1.00 -43.80 51.48
CA LEU A 7 -1.69 -43.29 50.28
C LEU A 7 -0.70 -42.75 49.23
N PRO A 8 -0.89 -43.01 47.94
CA PRO A 8 -0.05 -42.43 46.90
C PRO A 8 -0.42 -40.95 46.67
N ARG A 9 0.62 -40.10 46.63
CA ARG A 9 0.49 -38.71 46.26
C ARG A 9 0.18 -38.61 44.77
N LEU A 10 -1.05 -38.25 44.43
CA LEU A 10 -1.46 -37.92 43.06
C LEU A 10 -0.84 -36.56 42.70
N ALA A 11 0.16 -36.57 41.83
CA ALA A 11 0.72 -35.35 41.25
C ALA A 11 -0.26 -34.87 40.18
N ILE A 12 -0.97 -33.77 40.46
CA ILE A 12 -1.79 -33.06 39.48
C ILE A 12 -0.82 -32.25 38.58
N VAL A 13 -0.60 -32.76 37.40
CA VAL A 13 0.09 -32.01 36.33
C VAL A 13 -0.92 -31.04 35.74
N LEU A 14 -0.81 -29.76 36.10
CA LEU A 14 -1.59 -28.68 35.50
C LEU A 14 -1.02 -28.43 34.09
N ALA A 15 -1.66 -28.97 33.06
CA ALA A 15 -1.36 -28.65 31.68
C ALA A 15 -1.89 -27.22 31.39
N ILE A 16 -0.99 -26.22 31.38
CA ILE A 16 -1.30 -24.89 30.90
C ILE A 16 -1.44 -25.02 29.38
N LEU A 17 -2.66 -25.07 28.90
CA LEU A 17 -2.99 -24.87 27.49
C LEU A 17 -2.73 -23.41 27.17
N ALA A 18 -1.55 -23.10 26.65
CA ALA A 18 -1.28 -21.83 25.99
C ALA A 18 -2.15 -21.75 24.74
N SER A 19 -3.26 -21.04 24.84
CA SER A 19 -4.06 -20.65 23.68
C SER A 19 -3.21 -19.69 22.85
N ALA A 20 -2.48 -20.23 21.87
CA ALA A 20 -1.91 -19.43 20.82
C ALA A 20 -3.09 -18.83 20.04
N SER A 21 -3.43 -17.58 20.33
CA SER A 21 -4.28 -16.77 19.46
C SER A 21 -3.61 -16.78 18.10
N ALA A 22 -4.16 -17.50 17.14
CA ALA A 22 -3.79 -17.38 15.74
C ALA A 22 -4.13 -15.94 15.35
N ALA A 23 -3.13 -15.06 15.38
CA ALA A 23 -3.21 -13.77 14.71
C ALA A 23 -3.62 -14.11 13.27
N ALA A 24 -4.76 -13.57 12.81
CA ALA A 24 -5.22 -13.74 11.45
C ALA A 24 -4.04 -13.37 10.54
N ALA A 25 -3.51 -14.38 9.84
CA ALA A 25 -2.38 -14.16 8.94
C ALA A 25 -2.85 -13.13 7.91
N GLN A 26 -2.25 -11.95 7.91
CA GLN A 26 -2.50 -10.96 6.88
C GLN A 26 -2.26 -11.60 5.53
N ASP A 27 -3.15 -11.30 4.57
CA ASP A 27 -2.91 -11.68 3.18
C ASP A 27 -1.62 -10.99 2.72
N LYS A 28 -0.55 -11.76 2.60
CA LYS A 28 0.75 -11.27 2.15
C LYS A 28 0.73 -10.80 0.71
N GLY A 29 -0.39 -10.97 0.02
CA GLY A 29 -0.50 -10.75 -1.41
C GLY A 29 0.38 -11.73 -2.20
N SER A 30 0.70 -11.37 -3.43
CA SER A 30 1.57 -12.20 -4.27
C SER A 30 3.00 -12.19 -3.73
N VAL A 31 3.53 -13.37 -3.42
CA VAL A 31 4.93 -13.58 -3.04
C VAL A 31 5.52 -14.56 -4.05
N ASN A 32 6.69 -14.23 -4.60
CA ASN A 32 7.36 -15.01 -5.65
C ASN A 32 6.38 -15.39 -6.78
N PRO A 33 5.77 -14.43 -7.47
CA PRO A 33 4.78 -14.69 -8.50
C PRO A 33 5.38 -15.55 -9.62
N LYS A 34 4.65 -16.57 -10.04
CA LYS A 34 5.07 -17.40 -11.17
C LYS A 34 5.11 -16.56 -12.45
N PRO A 35 6.09 -16.80 -13.34
CA PRO A 35 6.08 -16.18 -14.66
C PRO A 35 4.77 -16.45 -15.38
N LEU A 36 4.24 -15.43 -16.05
CA LEU A 36 3.04 -15.58 -16.84
C LEU A 36 3.33 -16.45 -18.08
N PRO A 37 2.42 -17.38 -18.46
CA PRO A 37 2.57 -18.16 -19.69
C PRO A 37 2.62 -17.22 -20.91
N PRO A 38 3.31 -17.59 -22.00
CA PRO A 38 3.32 -16.79 -23.24
C PRO A 38 1.90 -16.49 -23.71
N LEU A 39 1.70 -15.28 -24.26
CA LEU A 39 0.46 -14.93 -24.95
C LEU A 39 0.50 -15.50 -26.37
N ALA A 40 -0.59 -16.12 -26.82
CA ALA A 40 -0.71 -16.63 -28.19
C ALA A 40 -0.64 -15.47 -29.21
N ASP A 41 -1.32 -14.36 -28.91
CA ASP A 41 -1.27 -13.12 -29.69
C ASP A 41 -1.24 -11.91 -28.73
N PRO A 42 -0.06 -11.33 -28.50
CA PRO A 42 0.08 -10.16 -27.64
C PRO A 42 -0.59 -8.89 -28.20
N ASP A 43 -0.82 -8.83 -29.50
CA ASP A 43 -1.42 -7.67 -30.16
C ASP A 43 -2.95 -7.77 -30.27
N ALA A 44 -3.55 -8.89 -29.89
CA ALA A 44 -5.00 -9.06 -29.91
C ALA A 44 -5.70 -8.00 -29.06
N PRO A 45 -6.73 -7.31 -29.58
CA PRO A 45 -7.37 -6.18 -28.89
C PRO A 45 -8.10 -6.59 -27.60
N THR A 46 -8.35 -7.88 -27.41
CA THR A 46 -9.03 -8.44 -26.23
C THR A 46 -8.08 -8.77 -25.08
N VAL A 47 -6.76 -8.72 -25.28
CA VAL A 47 -5.79 -9.03 -24.22
C VAL A 47 -5.93 -8.02 -23.09
N PRO A 48 -6.09 -8.46 -21.82
CA PRO A 48 -6.13 -7.58 -20.69
C PRO A 48 -4.84 -6.76 -20.56
N ALA A 49 -4.95 -5.45 -20.45
CA ALA A 49 -3.79 -4.57 -20.33
C ALA A 49 -2.88 -4.95 -19.15
N LYS A 50 -3.44 -5.42 -18.04
CA LYS A 50 -2.67 -5.90 -16.88
C LYS A 50 -1.73 -7.08 -17.23
N GLU A 51 -2.09 -7.90 -18.20
CA GLU A 51 -1.23 -9.00 -18.62
C GLU A 51 -0.07 -8.52 -19.51
N LEU A 52 -0.29 -7.47 -20.27
CA LEU A 52 0.76 -6.84 -21.08
C LEU A 52 1.78 -6.11 -20.20
N PHE A 53 1.29 -5.22 -19.32
CA PHE A 53 2.15 -4.47 -18.41
C PHE A 53 2.85 -5.35 -17.38
N GLY A 54 2.19 -6.38 -16.87
CA GLY A 54 2.76 -7.32 -15.91
C GLY A 54 3.92 -8.18 -16.46
N ARG A 55 4.13 -8.20 -17.80
CA ARG A 55 5.27 -8.87 -18.44
C ARG A 55 6.47 -7.95 -18.65
N ALA A 56 6.30 -6.64 -18.51
CA ALA A 56 7.38 -5.69 -18.67
C ALA A 56 8.37 -5.80 -17.49
N ALA A 57 9.56 -6.33 -17.74
CA ALA A 57 10.60 -6.50 -16.72
C ALA A 57 11.46 -5.25 -16.53
N THR A 58 11.48 -4.35 -17.51
CA THR A 58 12.33 -3.15 -17.57
C THR A 58 11.51 -1.92 -17.95
N PRO A 59 11.95 -0.70 -17.57
CA PRO A 59 11.26 0.52 -17.92
C PRO A 59 11.29 0.77 -19.45
N ALA A 60 10.36 1.56 -19.95
CA ALA A 60 10.44 2.12 -21.28
C ALA A 60 11.50 3.22 -21.29
N PRO A 61 12.45 3.23 -22.26
CA PRO A 61 13.49 4.25 -22.33
C PRO A 61 12.90 5.63 -22.68
N GLY A 62 13.72 6.66 -22.50
CA GLY A 62 13.41 8.05 -22.85
C GLY A 62 13.04 8.90 -21.61
N PRO A 63 12.54 10.12 -21.84
CA PRO A 63 12.19 11.02 -20.76
C PRO A 63 11.11 10.46 -19.85
N ALA A 64 11.19 10.79 -18.55
CA ALA A 64 10.17 10.42 -17.58
C ALA A 64 8.87 11.18 -17.85
N ARG A 65 7.84 10.48 -18.29
CA ARG A 65 6.53 11.06 -18.63
C ARG A 65 5.41 10.14 -18.17
N PRO A 66 4.57 10.58 -17.23
CA PRO A 66 3.29 9.92 -16.94
C PRO A 66 2.27 10.25 -18.05
N TYR A 67 1.39 9.28 -18.36
CA TYR A 67 0.34 9.41 -19.37
C TYR A 67 -1.00 8.92 -18.79
N GLY A 68 -2.00 9.78 -18.78
CA GLY A 68 -3.34 9.51 -18.28
C GLY A 68 -3.46 9.68 -16.77
N SER A 69 -4.38 8.95 -16.16
CA SER A 69 -4.70 9.06 -14.73
C SER A 69 -4.12 7.92 -13.90
N TYR A 70 -4.11 8.08 -12.58
CA TYR A 70 -3.54 7.11 -11.61
C TYR A 70 -4.11 5.70 -11.74
N ALA A 71 -5.35 5.55 -12.25
CA ALA A 71 -6.04 4.27 -12.44
C ALA A 71 -6.24 3.87 -13.91
N LYS A 72 -5.83 4.72 -14.86
CA LYS A 72 -5.88 4.48 -16.31
C LYS A 72 -4.70 5.20 -16.96
N GLY A 73 -3.52 4.66 -16.82
CA GLY A 73 -2.32 5.30 -17.31
C GLY A 73 -1.14 4.35 -17.45
N CYS A 74 -0.01 4.96 -17.75
CA CYS A 74 1.31 4.33 -17.85
C CYS A 74 2.38 5.41 -17.76
N PHE A 75 3.66 5.06 -17.76
CA PHE A 75 4.74 6.05 -17.83
C PHE A 75 5.98 5.48 -18.53
N SER A 76 6.79 6.37 -19.11
CA SER A 76 8.13 6.11 -19.65
C SER A 76 9.21 6.68 -18.74
N GLY A 77 10.47 6.32 -18.98
CA GLY A 77 11.61 6.86 -18.22
C GLY A 77 11.55 6.55 -16.73
N GLY A 78 11.06 5.35 -16.40
CA GLY A 78 10.96 4.90 -15.01
C GLY A 78 12.31 4.59 -14.39
N GLU A 79 12.45 4.91 -13.11
CA GLU A 79 13.61 4.56 -12.27
C GLU A 79 13.20 3.62 -11.16
N ALA A 80 14.10 2.70 -10.79
CA ALA A 80 13.89 1.85 -9.64
C ALA A 80 14.37 2.58 -8.37
N LEU A 81 13.54 2.60 -7.33
CA LEU A 81 14.03 2.94 -6.00
C LEU A 81 15.11 1.92 -5.61
N PRO A 82 16.33 2.36 -5.21
CA PRO A 82 17.34 1.45 -4.70
C PRO A 82 16.78 0.55 -3.60
N VAL A 83 17.09 -0.74 -3.68
CA VAL A 83 16.53 -1.75 -2.76
C VAL A 83 16.78 -1.40 -1.30
N ASP A 84 17.92 -0.75 -1.03
CA ASP A 84 18.37 -0.32 0.28
C ASP A 84 18.85 1.12 0.26
N GLY A 85 18.47 1.87 1.28
CA GLY A 85 19.06 3.13 1.65
C GLY A 85 19.35 3.20 3.15
N ALA A 86 19.93 4.30 3.60
CA ALA A 86 20.24 4.50 5.01
C ALA A 86 18.97 4.46 5.91
N THR A 87 17.83 4.86 5.36
CA THR A 87 16.57 5.01 6.08
C THR A 87 15.37 4.42 5.34
N TRP A 88 15.60 3.51 4.41
CA TRP A 88 14.53 2.73 3.77
C TRP A 88 15.02 1.35 3.34
N GLN A 89 14.09 0.44 3.20
CA GLN A 89 14.25 -0.86 2.58
C GLN A 89 13.00 -1.19 1.76
N VAL A 90 13.20 -1.66 0.52
CA VAL A 90 12.10 -2.08 -0.35
C VAL A 90 11.64 -3.48 0.02
N MET A 91 10.33 -3.70 0.11
CA MET A 91 9.71 -4.98 0.44
C MET A 91 9.19 -5.68 -0.83
N ARG A 92 8.97 -7.01 -0.75
CA ARG A 92 8.37 -7.80 -1.85
C ARG A 92 9.12 -7.66 -3.18
N LEU A 93 10.42 -7.83 -3.17
CA LEU A 93 11.31 -7.65 -4.34
C LEU A 93 10.89 -8.52 -5.54
N SER A 94 10.30 -9.70 -5.26
CA SER A 94 9.82 -10.63 -6.29
C SER A 94 8.72 -10.07 -7.18
N ARG A 95 8.01 -9.01 -6.72
CA ARG A 95 6.95 -8.36 -7.48
C ARG A 95 7.46 -7.43 -8.57
N ASN A 96 8.72 -7.00 -8.50
CA ASN A 96 9.29 -5.97 -9.38
C ASN A 96 8.44 -4.69 -9.43
N ARG A 97 8.02 -4.17 -8.25
CA ARG A 97 7.12 -3.02 -8.12
C ARG A 97 7.75 -1.85 -7.37
N MET A 98 9.06 -1.68 -7.49
CA MET A 98 9.83 -0.59 -6.89
C MET A 98 10.09 0.58 -7.86
N TRP A 99 9.32 0.68 -8.93
CA TRP A 99 9.53 1.65 -10.00
C TRP A 99 8.67 2.89 -9.83
N GLY A 100 9.19 4.03 -10.24
CA GLY A 100 8.49 5.30 -10.27
C GLY A 100 9.07 6.24 -11.31
N THR A 101 8.47 7.42 -11.46
CA THR A 101 9.18 8.53 -12.09
C THR A 101 10.34 8.95 -11.19
N PRO A 102 11.43 9.58 -11.71
CA PRO A 102 12.49 10.15 -10.88
C PRO A 102 11.93 11.03 -9.76
N HIS A 103 10.88 11.81 -10.07
CA HIS A 103 10.19 12.66 -9.09
C HIS A 103 9.64 11.87 -7.87
N LEU A 104 9.08 10.68 -8.09
CA LEU A 104 8.59 9.82 -7.00
C LEU A 104 9.76 9.19 -6.25
N VAL A 105 10.79 8.70 -6.95
CA VAL A 105 11.96 8.07 -6.32
C VAL A 105 12.65 9.07 -5.40
N ASP A 106 12.99 10.25 -5.90
CA ASP A 106 13.58 11.35 -5.12
C ASP A 106 12.70 11.74 -3.91
N PHE A 107 11.39 11.78 -4.11
CA PHE A 107 10.45 12.08 -3.02
C PHE A 107 10.53 11.03 -1.91
N VAL A 108 10.51 9.74 -2.24
CA VAL A 108 10.58 8.64 -1.25
C VAL A 108 11.89 8.68 -0.49
N GLU A 109 13.02 8.90 -1.18
CA GLU A 109 14.35 9.03 -0.55
C GLU A 109 14.41 10.21 0.42
N ARG A 110 13.93 11.38 0.00
CA ARG A 110 13.87 12.58 0.89
C ARG A 110 12.94 12.36 2.09
N LEU A 111 11.78 11.72 1.88
CA LEU A 111 10.85 11.41 2.96
C LEU A 111 11.48 10.45 3.96
N ALA A 112 12.14 9.39 3.46
CA ALA A 112 12.87 8.43 4.29
C ALA A 112 13.95 9.10 5.14
N GLY A 113 14.73 10.03 4.55
CA GLY A 113 15.74 10.81 5.29
C GLY A 113 15.17 11.73 6.37
N LYS A 114 13.88 12.11 6.27
CA LYS A 114 13.18 12.94 7.28
C LYS A 114 12.53 12.09 8.38
N ALA A 115 12.21 10.83 8.13
CA ALA A 115 11.47 9.96 9.03
C ALA A 115 12.09 9.83 10.44
N PRO A 116 13.43 9.71 10.62
CA PRO A 116 14.03 9.65 11.95
C PRO A 116 13.77 10.89 12.81
N LYS A 117 13.61 12.07 12.20
CA LYS A 117 13.32 13.31 12.92
C LYS A 117 11.96 13.34 13.63
N VAL A 118 11.06 12.47 13.20
CA VAL A 118 9.73 12.31 13.82
C VAL A 118 9.60 11.01 14.63
N GLY A 119 10.73 10.36 14.93
CA GLY A 119 10.79 9.15 15.75
C GLY A 119 10.41 7.88 14.98
N TRP A 120 10.61 7.86 13.66
CA TRP A 120 10.38 6.70 12.79
C TRP A 120 11.72 6.20 12.25
N SER A 121 12.09 4.95 12.53
CA SER A 121 13.45 4.42 12.27
C SER A 121 13.84 4.39 10.79
N GLY A 122 12.88 4.38 9.89
CA GLY A 122 13.05 4.32 8.44
C GLY A 122 11.83 3.70 7.79
N LEU A 123 11.74 3.79 6.46
CA LEU A 123 10.59 3.33 5.70
C LEU A 123 10.76 1.89 5.22
N LEU A 124 9.75 1.06 5.41
CA LEU A 124 9.55 -0.15 4.64
C LEU A 124 8.65 0.20 3.45
N VAL A 125 9.25 0.29 2.27
CA VAL A 125 8.55 0.69 1.04
C VAL A 125 7.96 -0.55 0.39
N GLY A 126 6.64 -0.56 0.27
CA GLY A 126 5.89 -1.61 -0.40
C GLY A 126 5.84 -1.45 -1.92
N ASP A 127 4.64 -1.65 -2.49
CA ASP A 127 4.47 -1.48 -3.92
C ASP A 127 4.50 0.02 -4.31
N MET A 128 5.30 0.38 -5.30
CA MET A 128 5.25 1.64 -6.02
C MET A 128 4.54 1.39 -7.37
N SER A 129 5.28 1.26 -8.45
CA SER A 129 4.73 0.91 -9.74
C SER A 129 5.50 -0.25 -10.38
N GLN A 130 4.92 -0.83 -11.44
CA GLN A 130 5.64 -1.71 -12.37
C GLN A 130 6.60 -0.88 -13.24
N PRO A 131 7.60 -1.50 -13.92
CA PRO A 131 8.60 -0.75 -14.69
C PRO A 131 8.06 0.25 -15.71
N ARG A 132 6.90 -0.02 -16.30
CA ARG A 132 6.23 0.82 -17.31
C ARG A 132 4.87 1.36 -16.83
N GLY A 133 4.55 1.18 -15.54
CA GLY A 133 3.23 1.48 -15.01
C GLY A 133 2.15 0.55 -15.54
N GLY A 134 1.00 1.12 -15.80
CA GLY A 134 -0.15 0.37 -16.29
C GLY A 134 -0.85 -0.47 -15.23
N PRO A 135 -1.97 -1.11 -15.57
CA PRO A 135 -2.72 -1.95 -14.65
C PRO A 135 -1.89 -3.13 -14.15
N MET A 136 -1.96 -3.40 -12.85
CA MET A 136 -1.28 -4.53 -12.22
C MET A 136 -2.09 -5.82 -12.32
N LEU A 137 -1.43 -6.96 -12.34
CA LEU A 137 -2.07 -8.28 -12.37
C LEU A 137 -2.94 -8.51 -11.14
N THR A 138 -2.46 -8.08 -9.98
CA THR A 138 -3.10 -8.26 -8.67
C THR A 138 -2.90 -7.01 -7.82
N GLY A 139 -3.81 -6.80 -6.86
CA GLY A 139 -3.73 -5.71 -5.91
C GLY A 139 -4.32 -4.42 -6.45
N HIS A 140 -3.51 -3.43 -6.59
CA HIS A 140 -3.86 -2.02 -6.72
C HIS A 140 -4.71 -1.66 -7.96
N ALA A 141 -5.70 -0.77 -7.74
CA ALA A 141 -6.45 -0.14 -8.83
C ALA A 141 -5.70 1.08 -9.44
N SER A 142 -4.72 1.62 -8.73
CA SER A 142 -3.86 2.74 -9.14
C SER A 142 -2.40 2.29 -9.29
N HIS A 143 -1.42 3.13 -8.98
CA HIS A 143 0.02 2.88 -9.18
C HIS A 143 0.44 2.79 -10.65
N GLN A 144 -0.35 3.39 -11.56
CA GLN A 144 -0.13 3.22 -13.00
C GLN A 144 0.77 4.32 -13.61
N LEU A 145 0.92 5.46 -12.93
CA LEU A 145 1.66 6.62 -13.43
C LEU A 145 3.11 6.74 -12.91
N GLY A 146 3.53 5.86 -11.98
CA GLY A 146 4.79 6.03 -11.29
C GLY A 146 4.81 7.23 -10.33
N LEU A 147 3.65 7.61 -9.77
CA LEU A 147 3.44 8.71 -8.83
C LEU A 147 2.79 8.27 -7.51
N ASP A 148 2.55 6.98 -7.34
CA ASP A 148 1.98 6.37 -6.13
C ASP A 148 3.02 5.50 -5.42
N ALA A 149 3.04 5.49 -4.09
CA ALA A 149 3.88 4.61 -3.28
C ALA A 149 3.14 4.17 -2.01
N ASP A 150 3.26 2.89 -1.66
CA ASP A 150 2.81 2.33 -0.40
C ASP A 150 3.95 2.29 0.61
N VAL A 151 3.74 2.83 1.78
CA VAL A 151 4.68 2.76 2.90
C VAL A 151 4.03 1.99 4.04
N TRP A 152 4.70 0.93 4.48
CA TRP A 152 4.21 0.13 5.59
C TRP A 152 4.21 0.90 6.90
N LEU A 153 3.18 0.66 7.71
CA LEU A 153 3.07 1.19 9.07
C LEU A 153 3.89 0.36 10.09
N THR A 154 4.68 -0.57 9.61
CA THR A 154 5.67 -1.31 10.38
C THR A 154 7.00 -0.56 10.33
N PRO A 155 7.62 -0.19 11.46
CA PRO A 155 8.91 0.47 11.46
C PRO A 155 10.00 -0.40 10.82
N MET A 156 10.95 0.23 10.13
CA MET A 156 12.13 -0.45 9.60
C MET A 156 12.96 -1.02 10.74
N PRO A 157 13.37 -2.32 10.69
CA PRO A 157 14.22 -2.91 11.72
C PRO A 157 15.64 -2.30 11.69
N GLY A 158 16.37 -2.42 12.79
CA GLY A 158 17.74 -1.92 12.93
C GLY A 158 18.80 -2.71 12.15
N HIS A 159 18.40 -3.63 11.30
CA HIS A 159 19.29 -4.41 10.44
C HIS A 159 18.81 -4.41 8.99
N ARG A 160 19.73 -4.70 8.07
CA ARG A 160 19.38 -4.91 6.67
C ARG A 160 18.68 -6.27 6.52
N MET A 161 17.44 -6.24 6.05
CA MET A 161 16.65 -7.46 5.81
C MET A 161 17.21 -8.24 4.63
N SER A 162 17.29 -9.54 4.79
CA SER A 162 17.59 -10.48 3.70
C SER A 162 16.44 -10.48 2.67
N ARG A 163 16.70 -11.03 1.48
CA ARG A 163 15.66 -11.20 0.46
C ARG A 163 14.48 -12.02 0.98
N LEU A 164 14.74 -13.08 1.74
CA LEU A 164 13.68 -13.92 2.31
C LEU A 164 12.85 -13.15 3.33
N GLU A 165 13.46 -12.41 4.24
CA GLU A 165 12.75 -11.58 5.21
C GLU A 165 11.82 -10.57 4.52
N ARG A 166 12.27 -9.93 3.42
CA ARG A 166 11.45 -8.99 2.66
C ARG A 166 10.24 -9.64 2.00
N GLU A 167 10.34 -10.91 1.63
CA GLU A 167 9.22 -11.67 1.06
C GLU A 167 8.28 -12.20 2.14
N GLU A 168 8.78 -12.62 3.30
CA GLU A 168 8.01 -13.34 4.31
C GLU A 168 7.47 -12.48 5.46
N THR A 169 8.12 -11.35 5.77
CA THR A 169 7.64 -10.45 6.81
C THR A 169 6.24 -9.92 6.48
N SER A 170 5.29 -10.09 7.38
CA SER A 170 3.98 -9.46 7.27
C SER A 170 4.02 -8.05 7.85
N ALA A 171 3.41 -7.10 7.15
CA ALA A 171 3.18 -5.77 7.71
C ALA A 171 2.21 -5.85 8.89
N THR A 172 2.39 -4.98 9.89
CA THR A 172 1.57 -4.96 11.10
C THR A 172 0.22 -4.31 10.82
N ASP A 173 -0.87 -4.99 11.14
CA ASP A 173 -2.21 -4.40 11.07
C ASP A 173 -2.38 -3.38 12.20
N MET A 174 -2.79 -2.16 11.83
CA MET A 174 -3.00 -1.06 12.77
C MET A 174 -4.43 -0.98 13.28
N VAL A 175 -5.34 -1.79 12.74
CA VAL A 175 -6.77 -1.67 12.96
C VAL A 175 -7.28 -2.85 13.78
N ARG A 176 -8.10 -2.59 14.79
CA ARG A 176 -8.76 -3.61 15.58
C ARG A 176 -9.66 -4.50 14.70
N SER A 177 -9.88 -5.72 15.14
CA SER A 177 -10.73 -6.70 14.44
C SER A 177 -12.17 -6.24 14.23
N ASP A 178 -12.70 -5.38 15.13
CA ASP A 178 -14.03 -4.76 15.00
C ASP A 178 -14.07 -3.64 13.95
N ARG A 179 -12.94 -3.21 13.42
CA ARG A 179 -12.75 -2.12 12.44
C ARG A 179 -13.19 -0.73 12.90
N LEU A 180 -13.45 -0.54 14.19
CA LEU A 180 -13.99 0.72 14.72
C LEU A 180 -12.92 1.70 15.17
N ASP A 181 -11.69 1.23 15.42
CA ASP A 181 -10.56 2.08 15.83
C ASP A 181 -9.22 1.38 15.53
N ILE A 182 -8.13 2.10 15.76
CA ILE A 182 -6.78 1.55 15.76
C ILE A 182 -6.58 0.59 16.94
N ASP A 183 -5.64 -0.33 16.79
CA ASP A 183 -5.17 -1.16 17.90
C ASP A 183 -4.12 -0.40 18.72
N PRO A 184 -4.42 -0.04 19.98
CA PRO A 184 -3.50 0.72 20.82
C PRO A 184 -2.24 -0.05 21.22
N GLN A 185 -2.18 -1.37 20.99
CA GLN A 185 -0.98 -2.16 21.26
C GLN A 185 0.10 -1.97 20.20
N VAL A 186 -0.28 -1.59 18.98
CA VAL A 186 0.65 -1.42 17.84
C VAL A 186 0.72 0.02 17.35
N TRP A 187 -0.36 0.79 17.47
CA TRP A 187 -0.38 2.20 17.09
C TRP A 187 0.37 3.05 18.10
N THR A 188 1.27 3.88 17.64
CA THR A 188 2.06 4.80 18.49
C THR A 188 1.98 6.23 17.95
N PRO A 189 2.31 7.26 18.75
CA PRO A 189 2.36 8.64 18.26
C PRO A 189 3.32 8.85 17.07
N ALA A 190 4.30 7.97 16.88
CA ALA A 190 5.21 8.06 15.74
C ALA A 190 4.51 7.79 14.41
N HIS A 191 3.48 6.93 14.37
CA HIS A 191 2.65 6.70 13.19
C HIS A 191 1.95 7.97 12.73
N MET A 192 1.29 8.67 13.67
CA MET A 192 0.64 9.97 13.38
C MET A 192 1.66 10.98 12.87
N ARG A 193 2.81 11.10 13.53
CA ARG A 193 3.85 12.06 13.11
C ARG A 193 4.41 11.76 11.74
N LEU A 194 4.61 10.47 11.38
CA LEU A 194 5.06 10.07 10.04
C LEU A 194 4.05 10.45 8.96
N ILE A 195 2.76 10.12 9.17
CA ILE A 195 1.70 10.45 8.20
C ILE A 195 1.55 11.96 8.06
N ARG A 196 1.62 12.72 9.18
CA ARG A 196 1.62 14.19 9.15
C ARG A 196 2.80 14.75 8.38
N LEU A 197 4.02 14.27 8.66
CA LEU A 197 5.23 14.66 7.94
C LEU A 197 5.06 14.46 6.43
N THR A 198 4.48 13.32 6.03
CA THR A 198 4.22 13.00 4.63
C THR A 198 3.17 13.94 4.03
N ALA A 199 2.05 14.16 4.72
CA ALA A 199 0.97 15.04 4.24
C ALA A 199 1.41 16.50 4.07
N GLN A 200 2.37 16.96 4.88
CA GLN A 200 2.91 18.31 4.82
C GLN A 200 3.89 18.54 3.67
N GLN A 201 4.30 17.46 2.94
CA GLN A 201 5.14 17.68 1.76
C GLN A 201 4.29 18.29 0.63
N PRO A 202 4.82 19.32 -0.08
CA PRO A 202 4.05 20.04 -1.11
C PRO A 202 3.66 19.15 -2.29
N GLU A 203 4.50 18.18 -2.65
CA GLU A 203 4.28 17.27 -3.77
C GLU A 203 3.14 16.28 -3.52
N VAL A 204 2.76 16.05 -2.27
CA VAL A 204 1.70 15.10 -1.91
C VAL A 204 0.33 15.71 -2.20
N ALA A 205 -0.37 15.13 -3.16
CA ALA A 205 -1.75 15.44 -3.47
C ALA A 205 -2.72 14.76 -2.50
N ARG A 206 -2.43 13.50 -2.14
CA ARG A 206 -3.33 12.68 -1.31
C ARG A 206 -2.60 11.57 -0.57
N ILE A 207 -3.15 11.19 0.57
CA ILE A 207 -2.75 9.99 1.32
C ILE A 207 -4.01 9.18 1.58
N PHE A 208 -3.97 7.86 1.29
CA PHE A 208 -5.06 6.97 1.63
C PHE A 208 -4.68 6.11 2.83
N VAL A 209 -5.61 6.00 3.78
CA VAL A 209 -5.46 5.20 5.00
C VAL A 209 -6.78 4.50 5.31
N ASN A 210 -6.77 3.49 6.17
CA ASN A 210 -8.01 2.91 6.70
C ASN A 210 -8.81 3.98 7.49
N ALA A 211 -10.13 3.86 7.51
CA ALA A 211 -11.00 4.80 8.21
C ALA A 211 -10.70 4.87 9.72
N ALA A 212 -10.35 3.76 10.36
CA ALA A 212 -9.95 3.72 11.76
C ALA A 212 -8.65 4.50 12.01
N ILE A 213 -7.69 4.43 11.07
CA ILE A 213 -6.47 5.25 11.11
C ILE A 213 -6.84 6.73 10.94
N LYS A 214 -7.69 7.07 9.96
CA LYS A 214 -8.15 8.47 9.80
C LYS A 214 -8.81 8.99 11.07
N LYS A 215 -9.62 8.19 11.76
CA LYS A 215 -10.26 8.53 13.03
C LYS A 215 -9.23 8.82 14.11
N ALA A 216 -8.20 7.98 14.24
CA ALA A 216 -7.11 8.22 15.18
C ALA A 216 -6.36 9.53 14.88
N LEU A 217 -6.04 9.77 13.59
CA LEU A 217 -5.40 11.02 13.16
C LEU A 217 -6.25 12.24 13.46
N CYS A 218 -7.57 12.18 13.27
CA CYS A 218 -8.50 13.25 13.62
C CYS A 218 -8.52 13.56 15.12
N ARG A 219 -8.41 12.53 15.96
CA ARG A 219 -8.35 12.63 17.42
C ARG A 219 -7.02 13.20 17.92
N GLU A 220 -5.92 12.82 17.27
CA GLU A 220 -4.56 13.10 17.74
C GLU A 220 -3.92 14.37 17.11
N ALA A 221 -4.53 14.94 16.06
CA ALA A 221 -3.94 16.04 15.28
C ALA A 221 -3.66 17.33 16.04
N GLY A 222 -4.36 17.56 17.16
CA GLY A 222 -4.28 18.85 17.89
C GLY A 222 -4.87 20.02 17.10
N GLY A 223 -4.34 21.22 17.29
CA GLY A 223 -4.86 22.45 16.68
C GLY A 223 -4.51 22.62 15.21
N ASP A 224 -3.32 22.17 14.76
CA ASP A 224 -2.95 22.20 13.35
C ASP A 224 -3.53 20.98 12.62
N ARG A 225 -4.60 21.23 11.87
CA ARG A 225 -5.41 20.19 11.19
C ARG A 225 -5.38 20.30 9.67
N GLY A 226 -4.75 21.32 9.10
CA GLY A 226 -4.74 21.58 7.66
C GLY A 226 -4.24 20.41 6.82
N TRP A 227 -3.22 19.69 7.30
CA TRP A 227 -2.65 18.52 6.63
C TRP A 227 -3.63 17.33 6.50
N LEU A 228 -4.64 17.24 7.38
CA LEU A 228 -5.67 16.19 7.34
C LEU A 228 -6.54 16.25 6.08
N THR A 229 -6.63 17.41 5.41
CA THR A 229 -7.34 17.56 4.14
C THR A 229 -6.83 16.59 3.08
N LYS A 230 -5.51 16.32 3.06
CA LYS A 230 -4.90 15.37 2.12
C LYS A 230 -5.10 13.90 2.50
N VAL A 231 -5.43 13.60 3.76
CA VAL A 231 -5.55 12.21 4.26
C VAL A 231 -6.99 11.75 4.15
N ARG A 232 -7.22 10.72 3.32
CA ARG A 232 -8.57 10.25 2.98
C ARG A 232 -8.76 8.78 3.34
N PRO A 233 -9.92 8.41 3.91
CA PRO A 233 -10.22 7.01 4.19
C PRO A 233 -10.40 6.23 2.89
N MET A 234 -9.92 4.99 2.89
CA MET A 234 -10.03 4.04 1.79
C MET A 234 -10.14 2.61 2.34
N TYR A 235 -10.87 1.74 1.65
CA TYR A 235 -10.94 0.32 1.99
C TYR A 235 -9.55 -0.32 1.97
N GLY A 236 -9.31 -1.28 2.85
CA GLY A 236 -7.97 -1.79 3.11
C GLY A 236 -7.12 -0.72 3.81
N HIS A 237 -5.84 -0.58 3.44
CA HIS A 237 -4.92 0.43 3.98
C HIS A 237 -4.80 0.42 5.52
N ASN A 238 -4.93 -0.77 6.11
CA ASN A 238 -4.88 -0.98 7.55
C ASN A 238 -3.45 -1.25 8.06
N TYR A 239 -2.52 -1.63 7.18
CA TYR A 239 -1.12 -1.94 7.50
C TYR A 239 -0.10 -1.10 6.74
N HIS A 240 -0.55 -0.28 5.80
CA HIS A 240 0.24 0.69 5.05
C HIS A 240 -0.59 1.96 4.81
N TYR A 241 0.08 3.04 4.50
CA TYR A 241 -0.57 4.20 3.92
C TYR A 241 -0.06 4.39 2.50
N HIS A 242 -0.98 4.78 1.63
CA HIS A 242 -0.71 5.01 0.21
C HIS A 242 -0.50 6.50 -0.04
N ILE A 243 0.64 6.84 -0.59
CA ILE A 243 1.01 8.20 -0.97
C ILE A 243 0.71 8.38 -2.45
N ARG A 244 0.08 9.50 -2.78
CA ARG A 244 -0.12 9.95 -4.15
C ARG A 244 0.50 11.33 -4.32
N LEU A 245 1.45 11.46 -5.24
CA LEU A 245 1.99 12.73 -5.65
C LEU A 245 1.10 13.38 -6.70
N ALA A 246 1.10 14.72 -6.77
CA ALA A 246 0.51 15.45 -7.87
C ALA A 246 1.27 15.19 -9.18
N CYS A 247 0.62 15.41 -10.30
CA CYS A 247 1.30 15.43 -11.59
C CYS A 247 2.43 16.47 -11.55
N PRO A 248 3.64 16.13 -12.06
CA PRO A 248 4.72 17.11 -12.13
C PRO A 248 4.35 18.32 -13.01
N ALA A 249 4.82 19.50 -12.63
CA ALA A 249 4.62 20.70 -13.44
C ALA A 249 5.11 20.49 -14.89
N GLY A 250 4.30 20.87 -15.87
CA GLY A 250 4.60 20.68 -17.29
C GLY A 250 4.35 19.26 -17.83
N ALA A 251 3.82 18.34 -17.03
CA ALA A 251 3.42 16.99 -17.48
C ALA A 251 2.00 17.02 -18.08
N GLU A 252 1.84 17.64 -19.24
CA GLU A 252 0.52 17.89 -19.89
C GLU A 252 -0.29 16.61 -20.17
N ALA A 253 0.37 15.47 -20.29
CA ALA A 253 -0.28 14.17 -20.52
C ALA A 253 -0.69 13.45 -19.22
N CYS A 254 -0.46 14.06 -18.06
CA CYS A 254 -0.79 13.54 -16.75
C CYS A 254 -2.10 14.16 -16.27
N ASP A 255 -3.08 13.33 -15.98
CA ASP A 255 -4.40 13.76 -15.51
C ASP A 255 -4.43 13.72 -13.97
N ASP A 256 -4.31 14.86 -13.34
CA ASP A 256 -4.41 14.97 -11.88
C ASP A 256 -5.78 14.58 -11.37
N GLN A 257 -5.79 14.02 -10.19
CA GLN A 257 -7.03 13.80 -9.46
C GLN A 257 -7.55 15.13 -8.93
N ALA A 258 -8.86 15.38 -9.07
CA ALA A 258 -9.50 16.58 -8.51
C ALA A 258 -9.10 16.76 -7.02
N PRO A 259 -8.87 17.98 -6.56
CA PRO A 259 -8.52 18.25 -5.16
C PRO A 259 -9.50 17.56 -4.19
N PRO A 260 -9.04 17.16 -2.99
CA PRO A 260 -9.97 16.65 -2.00
C PRO A 260 -10.99 17.73 -1.62
N PRO A 261 -12.22 17.35 -1.20
CA PRO A 261 -13.17 18.30 -0.64
C PRO A 261 -12.51 19.12 0.48
N GLY A 262 -12.94 20.35 0.68
CA GLY A 262 -12.44 21.22 1.74
C GLY A 262 -12.64 20.63 3.14
N GLY A 263 -11.96 21.19 4.14
CA GLY A 263 -11.99 20.74 5.52
C GLY A 263 -11.05 19.57 5.80
N ASP A 264 -11.02 19.13 7.04
CA ASP A 264 -10.13 18.09 7.52
C ASP A 264 -10.63 16.65 7.28
N GLY A 265 -11.87 16.50 6.79
CA GLY A 265 -12.49 15.20 6.50
C GLY A 265 -12.75 14.34 7.75
N CYS A 266 -12.90 14.97 8.93
CA CYS A 266 -13.11 14.29 10.22
C CYS A 266 -14.59 14.26 10.67
N GLY A 267 -15.47 14.93 9.97
CA GLY A 267 -16.92 14.99 10.25
C GLY A 267 -17.70 13.88 9.57
N ASP A 268 -18.81 14.25 8.92
CA ASP A 268 -19.77 13.33 8.31
C ASP A 268 -19.14 12.42 7.24
N GLU A 269 -18.14 12.93 6.49
CA GLU A 269 -17.40 12.12 5.54
C GLU A 269 -16.74 10.92 6.23
N LEU A 270 -16.14 11.10 7.40
CA LEU A 270 -15.55 10.01 8.16
C LEU A 270 -16.62 9.14 8.82
N ALA A 271 -17.70 9.74 9.34
CA ALA A 271 -18.78 9.01 9.97
C ALA A 271 -19.42 7.98 9.05
N TYR A 272 -19.55 8.30 7.75
CA TYR A 272 -20.03 7.36 6.73
C TYR A 272 -19.27 6.02 6.74
N TRP A 273 -17.95 6.04 6.94
CA TRP A 273 -17.12 4.83 6.92
C TRP A 273 -17.39 3.88 8.09
N PHE A 274 -18.03 4.36 9.16
CA PHE A 274 -18.44 3.59 10.33
C PHE A 274 -19.94 3.27 10.32
N SER A 275 -20.65 3.57 9.25
CA SER A 275 -22.05 3.18 9.08
C SER A 275 -22.19 1.67 8.90
N ASP A 276 -23.37 1.15 9.25
CA ASP A 276 -23.69 -0.26 9.06
C ASP A 276 -23.57 -0.71 7.59
N ALA A 277 -23.87 0.18 6.66
CA ALA A 277 -23.72 -0.08 5.22
C ALA A 277 -22.28 -0.37 4.78
N VAL A 278 -21.29 0.21 5.48
CA VAL A 278 -19.86 0.03 5.19
C VAL A 278 -19.27 -1.11 6.03
N LEU A 279 -19.63 -1.19 7.31
CA LEU A 279 -19.09 -2.21 8.22
C LEU A 279 -19.72 -3.59 7.98
N HIS A 280 -21.00 -3.62 7.67
CA HIS A 280 -21.82 -4.83 7.49
C HIS A 280 -22.60 -4.81 6.17
N PRO A 281 -21.91 -4.69 5.00
CA PRO A 281 -22.59 -4.56 3.72
C PRO A 281 -23.47 -5.78 3.46
N LYS A 282 -24.74 -5.54 3.14
CA LYS A 282 -25.64 -6.62 2.74
C LYS A 282 -25.19 -7.17 1.38
N PRO A 283 -25.13 -8.50 1.23
CA PRO A 283 -24.79 -9.08 -0.05
C PRO A 283 -25.80 -8.63 -1.12
N PRO A 284 -25.34 -8.34 -2.35
CA PRO A 284 -26.26 -7.94 -3.41
C PRO A 284 -27.25 -9.07 -3.71
N LYS A 285 -28.53 -8.72 -3.92
CA LYS A 285 -29.59 -9.68 -4.25
C LYS A 285 -29.26 -10.51 -5.51
N VAL A 286 -28.53 -9.92 -6.43
CA VAL A 286 -28.04 -10.58 -7.66
C VAL A 286 -26.53 -10.35 -7.73
N LYS A 287 -25.74 -11.40 -7.92
CA LYS A 287 -24.29 -11.25 -8.12
C LYS A 287 -24.07 -10.41 -9.38
N PRO A 288 -23.33 -9.28 -9.27
CA PRO A 288 -23.03 -8.48 -10.45
C PRO A 288 -22.19 -9.31 -11.44
N LYS A 289 -22.50 -9.17 -12.73
CA LYS A 289 -21.65 -9.79 -13.77
C LYS A 289 -20.24 -9.22 -13.65
N PRO A 290 -19.18 -10.06 -13.77
CA PRO A 290 -17.81 -9.57 -13.79
C PRO A 290 -17.66 -8.50 -14.88
N LYS A 291 -17.08 -7.37 -14.55
CA LYS A 291 -16.73 -6.37 -15.57
C LYS A 291 -15.62 -6.94 -16.45
N PRO A 292 -15.70 -6.76 -17.78
CA PRO A 292 -14.61 -7.15 -18.66
C PRO A 292 -13.32 -6.46 -18.23
N PRO A 293 -12.17 -7.15 -18.30
CA PRO A 293 -10.90 -6.55 -17.94
C PRO A 293 -10.58 -5.36 -18.86
N MET A 294 -9.91 -4.35 -18.31
CA MET A 294 -9.41 -3.22 -19.07
C MET A 294 -8.44 -3.70 -20.15
N THR A 295 -8.68 -3.34 -21.41
CA THR A 295 -7.76 -3.60 -22.52
C THR A 295 -6.89 -2.37 -22.80
N LEU A 296 -5.88 -2.53 -23.66
CA LEU A 296 -4.99 -1.42 -24.03
C LEU A 296 -5.73 -0.25 -24.70
N ALA A 297 -6.87 -0.52 -25.34
CA ALA A 297 -7.71 0.52 -25.94
C ALA A 297 -8.37 1.46 -24.93
N ALA A 298 -8.48 1.05 -23.66
CA ALA A 298 -9.04 1.88 -22.58
C ALA A 298 -7.99 2.78 -21.93
N LEU A 299 -6.72 2.66 -22.28
CA LEU A 299 -5.61 3.47 -21.81
C LEU A 299 -5.27 4.59 -22.82
N PRO A 300 -4.55 5.64 -22.40
CA PRO A 300 -4.00 6.62 -23.32
C PRO A 300 -3.23 5.97 -24.50
N ALA A 301 -3.34 6.53 -25.69
CA ALA A 301 -2.70 6.00 -26.89
C ALA A 301 -1.17 5.83 -26.72
N ALA A 302 -0.53 6.74 -25.98
CA ALA A 302 0.89 6.69 -25.64
C ALA A 302 1.29 5.38 -24.92
N CYS A 303 0.39 4.75 -24.18
CA CYS A 303 0.67 3.52 -23.44
C CYS A 303 1.00 2.34 -24.34
N ARG A 304 0.50 2.33 -25.59
CA ARG A 304 0.92 1.35 -26.62
C ARG A 304 2.40 1.51 -26.97
N SER A 305 2.85 2.75 -27.18
CA SER A 305 4.26 3.05 -27.47
C SER A 305 5.16 2.72 -26.27
N VAL A 306 4.72 3.07 -25.05
CA VAL A 306 5.43 2.73 -23.80
C VAL A 306 5.62 1.21 -23.67
N LEU A 307 4.60 0.40 -23.97
CA LEU A 307 4.72 -1.06 -23.92
C LEU A 307 5.67 -1.63 -24.97
N LYS A 308 5.70 -1.06 -26.19
CA LYS A 308 6.49 -1.56 -27.32
C LYS A 308 7.92 -0.99 -27.36
N ALA A 309 8.26 -0.01 -26.52
CA ALA A 309 9.59 0.58 -26.45
C ALA A 309 10.65 -0.47 -26.08
N ARG A 310 11.80 -0.46 -26.80
CA ARG A 310 12.91 -1.42 -26.66
C ARG A 310 14.13 -0.71 -26.10
#